data_03c4c3f9c523e062e173e9c6eb121768
#
_entry.id   03c4c3f9c523e062e173e9c6eb121768
#
_cell.length_a   1.000
_cell.length_b   1.000
_cell.length_c   1.000
_cell.angle_alpha   90.00
_cell.angle_beta   90.00
_cell.angle_gamma   90.00
#
_symmetry.space_group_name_H-M   'P 1'
#
loop_
_entity.id
_entity.type
_entity.pdbx_description
1 polymer ?
#
loop_
_entity_poly.entity_id
_entity_poly.type
_entity_poly.pdbx_seq_one_letter_code
_entity_poly.pdbx_strand_id
1 'polypeptide(L)'
;MTATRRPWLGDLLPELALAAAGFAGYLLVRWATLDRTPDAVANARDVLALEEALGLDREHAIQVATFTSTPWLGHAATHVYVWGYLPVLVAATVWLYVRHRDAYRTLRTALVVSGVLGLFVYAFYPVAPPWISDDRFTDTVSEASLEAFARPAGIMNELGAIPSFHCGWLTVAAVMVWSATRSSFVRVLCVVYQALMFVAIVVTGNHWIID
;
A
#
# COMPACT_ATOMS: atom_id res chain seq x y z
N MET A 1 -19.97 -40.03 -16.58
CA MET A 1 -19.59 -39.02 -15.56
C MET A 1 -18.74 -37.96 -16.24
N THR A 2 -19.32 -36.92 -16.76
CA THR A 2 -18.58 -35.78 -17.33
C THR A 2 -18.06 -34.96 -16.15
N ALA A 3 -16.72 -34.96 -15.98
CA ALA A 3 -16.06 -34.09 -15.03
C ALA A 3 -16.43 -32.64 -15.38
N THR A 4 -17.26 -31.99 -14.56
CA THR A 4 -17.56 -30.58 -14.65
C THR A 4 -16.23 -29.84 -14.43
N ARG A 5 -15.57 -29.44 -15.51
CA ARG A 5 -14.41 -28.53 -15.42
C ARG A 5 -14.86 -27.32 -14.62
N ARG A 6 -14.23 -27.10 -13.47
CA ARG A 6 -14.47 -25.88 -12.67
C ARG A 6 -14.01 -24.70 -13.52
N PRO A 7 -14.92 -23.86 -14.03
CA PRO A 7 -14.60 -22.87 -15.07
C PRO A 7 -13.56 -21.83 -14.62
N TRP A 8 -13.34 -21.71 -13.30
CA TRP A 8 -12.37 -20.77 -12.74
C TRP A 8 -10.91 -21.23 -12.80
N LEU A 9 -10.62 -22.53 -12.98
CA LEU A 9 -9.22 -23.01 -13.10
C LEU A 9 -8.61 -22.67 -14.46
N GLY A 10 -9.40 -22.57 -15.53
CA GLY A 10 -8.91 -22.23 -16.86
C GLY A 10 -8.39 -20.79 -16.98
N ASP A 11 -8.93 -19.89 -16.14
CA ASP A 11 -8.58 -18.48 -16.17
C ASP A 11 -7.42 -18.13 -15.22
N LEU A 12 -6.96 -19.08 -14.38
CA LEU A 12 -5.97 -18.80 -13.34
C LEU A 12 -4.58 -18.49 -13.93
N LEU A 13 -4.19 -19.21 -14.97
CA LEU A 13 -2.87 -19.03 -15.60
C LEU A 13 -2.66 -17.63 -16.20
N PRO A 14 -3.61 -17.08 -16.98
CA PRO A 14 -3.53 -15.69 -17.44
C PRO A 14 -3.47 -14.68 -16.30
N GLU A 15 -4.21 -14.90 -15.21
CA GLU A 15 -4.19 -14.00 -14.04
C GLU A 15 -2.83 -14.01 -13.32
N LEU A 16 -2.24 -15.19 -13.15
CA LEU A 16 -0.89 -15.34 -12.59
C LEU A 16 0.17 -14.71 -13.50
N ALA A 17 0.04 -14.89 -14.82
CA ALA A 17 0.94 -14.26 -15.78
C ALA A 17 0.86 -12.72 -15.74
N LEU A 18 -0.35 -12.16 -15.60
CA LEU A 18 -0.57 -10.72 -15.45
C LEU A 18 0.06 -10.20 -14.15
N ALA A 19 -0.15 -10.90 -13.03
CA ALA A 19 0.46 -10.55 -11.75
C ALA A 19 2.00 -10.62 -11.82
N ALA A 20 2.55 -11.66 -12.43
CA ALA A 20 4.00 -11.80 -12.63
C ALA A 20 4.57 -10.68 -13.52
N ALA A 21 3.87 -10.29 -14.60
CA ALA A 21 4.26 -9.19 -15.46
C ALA A 21 4.24 -7.84 -14.70
N GLY A 22 3.21 -7.60 -13.91
CA GLY A 22 3.13 -6.41 -13.04
C GLY A 22 4.27 -6.36 -12.02
N PHE A 23 4.57 -7.49 -11.38
CA PHE A 23 5.69 -7.60 -10.44
C PHE A 23 7.05 -7.41 -11.11
N ALA A 24 7.25 -7.96 -12.31
CA ALA A 24 8.46 -7.72 -13.09
C ALA A 24 8.62 -6.24 -13.46
N GLY A 25 7.55 -5.57 -13.89
CA GLY A 25 7.54 -4.12 -14.13
C GLY A 25 7.90 -3.31 -12.88
N TYR A 26 7.35 -3.69 -11.73
CA TYR A 26 7.71 -3.08 -10.45
C TYR A 26 9.21 -3.25 -10.13
N LEU A 27 9.77 -4.44 -10.28
CA LEU A 27 11.21 -4.68 -10.05
C LEU A 27 12.10 -3.88 -11.01
N LEU A 28 11.69 -3.72 -12.27
CA LEU A 28 12.41 -2.90 -13.25
C LEU A 28 12.44 -1.43 -12.81
N VAL A 29 11.31 -0.87 -12.40
CA VAL A 29 11.25 0.51 -11.91
C VAL A 29 12.09 0.68 -10.64
N ARG A 30 11.94 -0.24 -9.68
CA ARG A 30 12.76 -0.25 -8.48
C ARG A 30 14.26 -0.26 -8.81
N TRP A 31 14.69 -1.13 -9.72
CA TRP A 31 16.09 -1.20 -10.13
C TRP A 31 16.57 0.10 -10.77
N ALA A 32 15.75 0.72 -11.61
CA ALA A 32 16.05 2.00 -12.26
C ALA A 32 16.11 3.20 -11.30
N THR A 33 15.55 3.06 -10.08
CA THR A 33 15.49 4.14 -9.07
C THR A 33 16.43 3.92 -7.88
N LEU A 34 17.23 2.85 -7.85
CA LEU A 34 18.09 2.50 -6.73
C LEU A 34 19.01 3.65 -6.25
N ASP A 35 19.60 4.37 -7.20
CA ASP A 35 20.59 5.43 -6.91
C ASP A 35 19.94 6.83 -6.87
N ARG A 36 18.61 6.92 -6.89
CA ARG A 36 17.87 8.19 -6.95
C ARG A 36 17.41 8.70 -5.59
N THR A 37 18.04 8.27 -4.51
CA THR A 37 17.73 8.77 -3.16
C THR A 37 17.85 10.31 -3.04
N PRO A 38 18.87 10.99 -3.59
CA PRO A 38 18.91 12.45 -3.53
C PRO A 38 17.72 13.13 -4.21
N ASP A 39 17.29 12.62 -5.38
CA ASP A 39 16.12 13.14 -6.08
C ASP A 39 14.86 12.91 -5.26
N ALA A 40 14.69 11.69 -4.71
CA ALA A 40 13.53 11.32 -3.93
C ALA A 40 13.39 12.15 -2.65
N VAL A 41 14.51 12.48 -1.99
CA VAL A 41 14.54 13.38 -0.82
C VAL A 41 14.22 14.81 -1.23
N ALA A 42 14.72 15.28 -2.39
CA ALA A 42 14.36 16.61 -2.90
C ALA A 42 12.84 16.70 -3.19
N ASN A 43 12.29 15.71 -3.89
CA ASN A 43 10.85 15.65 -4.17
C ASN A 43 10.00 15.53 -2.90
N ALA A 44 10.49 14.84 -1.87
CA ALA A 44 9.83 14.77 -0.57
C ALA A 44 9.74 16.15 0.12
N ARG A 45 10.73 17.02 -0.08
CA ARG A 45 10.66 18.41 0.43
C ARG A 45 9.59 19.23 -0.29
N ASP A 46 9.38 19.01 -1.59
CA ASP A 46 8.30 19.67 -2.33
C ASP A 46 6.92 19.21 -1.81
N VAL A 47 6.79 17.92 -1.47
CA VAL A 47 5.58 17.37 -0.84
C VAL A 47 5.35 18.01 0.52
N LEU A 48 6.38 18.07 1.38
CA LEU A 48 6.29 18.69 2.70
C LEU A 48 5.89 20.18 2.58
N ALA A 49 6.50 20.93 1.64
CA ALA A 49 6.15 22.33 1.42
C ALA A 49 4.68 22.50 1.00
N LEU A 50 4.14 21.57 0.23
CA LEU A 50 2.72 21.55 -0.11
C LEU A 50 1.85 21.25 1.11
N GLU A 51 2.22 20.28 1.95
CA GLU A 51 1.49 19.98 3.19
C GLU A 51 1.53 21.15 4.18
N GLU A 52 2.68 21.81 4.33
CA GLU A 52 2.81 23.04 5.13
C GLU A 52 1.87 24.14 4.63
N ALA A 53 1.83 24.36 3.30
CA ALA A 53 0.94 25.36 2.71
C ALA A 53 -0.55 25.04 2.92
N LEU A 54 -0.90 23.76 3.05
CA LEU A 54 -2.25 23.27 3.32
C LEU A 54 -2.55 23.10 4.81
N GLY A 55 -1.57 23.27 5.70
CA GLY A 55 -1.69 23.04 7.14
C GLY A 55 -1.85 21.57 7.52
N LEU A 56 -1.35 20.66 6.66
CA LEU A 56 -1.43 19.19 6.84
C LEU A 56 -0.17 18.57 7.44
N ASP A 57 0.92 19.29 7.59
CA ASP A 57 2.23 18.87 8.10
C ASP A 57 2.19 18.38 9.57
N ARG A 58 1.49 17.29 9.83
CA ARG A 58 1.21 16.76 11.17
C ARG A 58 1.85 15.39 11.45
N GLU A 59 2.45 14.74 10.47
CA GLU A 59 2.95 13.36 10.56
C GLU A 59 3.92 13.19 11.73
N HIS A 60 4.92 14.07 11.83
CA HIS A 60 5.90 13.99 12.92
C HIS A 60 5.23 14.17 14.29
N ALA A 61 4.34 15.15 14.43
CA ALA A 61 3.61 15.37 15.68
C ALA A 61 2.73 14.15 16.04
N ILE A 62 2.08 13.54 15.03
CA ILE A 62 1.26 12.34 15.20
C ILE A 62 2.13 11.14 15.63
N GLN A 63 3.28 10.92 14.95
CA GLN A 63 4.19 9.85 15.31
C GLN A 63 4.68 10.01 16.78
N VAL A 64 5.25 11.17 17.11
CA VAL A 64 5.78 11.44 18.47
C VAL A 64 4.68 11.30 19.51
N ALA A 65 3.52 11.91 19.32
CA ALA A 65 2.41 11.82 20.27
C ALA A 65 1.95 10.38 20.48
N THR A 66 1.88 9.58 19.40
CA THR A 66 1.45 8.19 19.47
C THR A 66 2.45 7.34 20.25
N PHE A 67 3.74 7.43 19.92
CA PHE A 67 4.76 6.58 20.57
C PHE A 67 5.10 7.03 21.99
N THR A 68 4.93 8.31 22.35
CA THR A 68 5.16 8.81 23.71
C THR A 68 3.97 8.61 24.63
N SER A 69 2.75 8.87 24.15
CA SER A 69 1.54 8.84 25.00
C SER A 69 0.87 7.46 25.03
N THR A 70 0.94 6.71 23.91
CA THR A 70 0.29 5.40 23.73
C THR A 70 1.18 4.43 22.93
N PRO A 71 2.35 4.02 23.46
CA PRO A 71 3.33 3.22 22.70
C PRO A 71 2.74 1.94 22.09
N TRP A 72 1.82 1.28 22.80
CA TRP A 72 1.15 0.08 22.28
C TRP A 72 0.37 0.35 20.98
N LEU A 73 -0.20 1.56 20.84
CA LEU A 73 -0.92 1.95 19.61
C LEU A 73 0.06 2.17 18.46
N GLY A 74 1.22 2.78 18.72
CA GLY A 74 2.30 2.91 17.74
C GLY A 74 2.77 1.55 17.24
N HIS A 75 3.05 0.61 18.15
CA HIS A 75 3.42 -0.75 17.78
C HIS A 75 2.30 -1.47 17.01
N ALA A 76 1.04 -1.32 17.44
CA ALA A 76 -0.09 -1.88 16.71
C ALA A 76 -0.20 -1.30 15.29
N ALA A 77 0.01 0.01 15.11
CA ALA A 77 0.03 0.66 13.80
C ALA A 77 1.15 0.10 12.91
N THR A 78 2.36 -0.13 13.46
CA THR A 78 3.46 -0.76 12.74
C THR A 78 3.09 -2.18 12.28
N HIS A 79 2.46 -2.98 13.13
CA HIS A 79 1.99 -4.31 12.72
C HIS A 79 0.87 -4.26 11.68
N VAL A 80 -0.07 -3.31 11.78
CA VAL A 80 -1.11 -3.09 10.76
C VAL A 80 -0.47 -2.71 9.43
N TYR A 81 0.51 -1.82 9.42
CA TYR A 81 1.24 -1.44 8.23
C TYR A 81 1.90 -2.66 7.55
N VAL A 82 2.67 -3.45 8.30
CA VAL A 82 3.44 -4.57 7.76
C VAL A 82 2.55 -5.74 7.33
N TRP A 83 1.60 -6.14 8.16
CA TRP A 83 0.81 -7.37 7.96
C TRP A 83 -0.58 -7.12 7.38
N GLY A 84 -1.06 -5.88 7.47
CA GLY A 84 -2.44 -5.54 7.11
C GLY A 84 -2.65 -5.27 5.62
N TYR A 85 -1.61 -5.07 4.83
CA TYR A 85 -1.77 -4.72 3.41
C TYR A 85 -1.94 -5.95 2.52
N LEU A 86 -0.85 -6.66 2.25
CA LEU A 86 -0.82 -7.70 1.24
C LEU A 86 -1.74 -8.90 1.56
N PRO A 87 -1.78 -9.43 2.78
CA PRO A 87 -2.68 -10.53 3.10
C PRO A 87 -4.16 -10.18 2.92
N VAL A 88 -4.56 -8.97 3.28
CA VAL A 88 -5.96 -8.52 3.15
C VAL A 88 -6.32 -8.26 1.69
N LEU A 89 -5.43 -7.65 0.91
CA LEU A 89 -5.62 -7.47 -0.52
C LEU A 89 -5.76 -8.81 -1.23
N VAL A 90 -4.89 -9.78 -0.92
CA VAL A 90 -4.95 -11.13 -1.48
C VAL A 90 -6.26 -11.84 -1.08
N ALA A 91 -6.65 -11.78 0.20
CA ALA A 91 -7.89 -12.40 0.67
C ALA A 91 -9.13 -11.82 -0.03
N ALA A 92 -9.21 -10.48 -0.15
CA ALA A 92 -10.28 -9.80 -0.88
C ALA A 92 -10.31 -10.21 -2.36
N THR A 93 -9.14 -10.22 -3.02
CA THR A 93 -8.98 -10.59 -4.43
C THR A 93 -9.42 -12.04 -4.66
N VAL A 94 -8.97 -12.99 -3.83
CA VAL A 94 -9.34 -14.40 -3.93
C VAL A 94 -10.85 -14.60 -3.68
N TRP A 95 -11.40 -13.93 -2.67
CA TRP A 95 -12.83 -14.00 -2.39
C TRP A 95 -13.67 -13.48 -3.57
N LEU A 96 -13.32 -12.33 -4.14
CA LEU A 96 -13.98 -11.79 -5.33
C LEU A 96 -13.79 -12.71 -6.54
N TYR A 97 -12.59 -13.23 -6.74
CA TYR A 97 -12.29 -14.17 -7.83
C TYR A 97 -13.20 -15.41 -7.79
N VAL A 98 -13.41 -15.98 -6.60
CA VAL A 98 -14.16 -17.21 -6.42
C VAL A 98 -15.69 -16.97 -6.44
N ARG A 99 -16.15 -15.85 -5.86
CA ARG A 99 -17.56 -15.62 -5.58
C ARG A 99 -18.22 -14.53 -6.43
N HIS A 100 -17.45 -13.54 -6.93
CA HIS A 100 -17.96 -12.31 -7.55
C HIS A 100 -17.11 -11.91 -8.76
N ARG A 101 -17.13 -12.72 -9.81
CA ARG A 101 -16.27 -12.61 -10.99
C ARG A 101 -16.25 -11.23 -11.65
N ASP A 102 -17.39 -10.55 -11.74
CA ASP A 102 -17.45 -9.23 -12.38
C ASP A 102 -16.79 -8.15 -11.52
N ALA A 103 -17.03 -8.17 -10.20
CA ALA A 103 -16.32 -7.30 -9.26
C ALA A 103 -14.81 -7.58 -9.24
N TYR A 104 -14.40 -8.86 -9.35
CA TYR A 104 -12.99 -9.24 -9.50
C TYR A 104 -12.38 -8.65 -10.78
N ARG A 105 -13.03 -8.75 -11.92
CA ARG A 105 -12.53 -8.20 -13.19
C ARG A 105 -12.33 -6.70 -13.11
N THR A 106 -13.26 -5.99 -12.45
CA THR A 106 -13.13 -4.56 -12.20
C THR A 106 -11.96 -4.26 -11.26
N LEU A 107 -11.85 -4.99 -10.12
CA LEU A 107 -10.71 -4.86 -9.20
C LEU A 107 -9.38 -5.07 -9.93
N ARG A 108 -9.23 -6.20 -10.65
CA ARG A 108 -8.02 -6.51 -11.40
C ARG A 108 -7.63 -5.40 -12.36
N THR A 109 -8.59 -4.90 -13.15
CA THR A 109 -8.34 -3.82 -14.11
C THR A 109 -7.91 -2.54 -13.41
N ALA A 110 -8.56 -2.19 -12.31
CA ALA A 110 -8.21 -1.03 -11.51
C ALA A 110 -6.80 -1.16 -10.89
N LEU A 111 -6.45 -2.34 -10.35
CA LEU A 111 -5.10 -2.59 -9.80
C LEU A 111 -4.03 -2.50 -10.88
N VAL A 112 -4.29 -3.05 -12.07
CA VAL A 112 -3.33 -2.99 -13.20
C VAL A 112 -3.16 -1.56 -13.67
N VAL A 113 -4.24 -0.83 -13.93
CA VAL A 113 -4.17 0.55 -14.44
C VAL A 113 -3.52 1.47 -13.40
N SER A 114 -3.95 1.43 -12.15
CA SER A 114 -3.35 2.24 -11.09
C SER A 114 -1.91 1.83 -10.80
N GLY A 115 -1.60 0.52 -10.88
CA GLY A 115 -0.24 0.01 -10.74
C GLY A 115 0.69 0.56 -11.81
N VAL A 116 0.27 0.53 -13.09
CA VAL A 116 1.04 1.11 -14.19
C VAL A 116 1.24 2.61 -13.98
N LEU A 117 0.18 3.35 -13.63
CA LEU A 117 0.28 4.79 -13.36
C LEU A 117 1.21 5.08 -12.18
N GLY A 118 1.10 4.33 -11.09
CA GLY A 118 2.00 4.47 -9.94
C GLY A 118 3.46 4.15 -10.28
N LEU A 119 3.71 3.14 -11.11
CA LEU A 119 5.06 2.83 -11.59
C LEU A 119 5.64 3.98 -12.43
N PHE A 120 4.83 4.66 -13.24
CA PHE A 120 5.26 5.88 -13.93
C PHE A 120 5.66 6.98 -12.93
N VAL A 121 4.84 7.21 -11.89
CA VAL A 121 5.19 8.19 -10.86
C VAL A 121 6.51 7.80 -10.19
N TYR A 122 6.68 6.57 -9.74
CA TYR A 122 7.91 6.12 -9.10
C TYR A 122 9.14 6.26 -10.01
N ALA A 123 9.00 6.00 -11.32
CA ALA A 123 10.09 6.12 -12.27
C ALA A 123 10.52 7.56 -12.52
N PHE A 124 9.57 8.49 -12.64
CA PHE A 124 9.85 9.87 -13.04
C PHE A 124 9.92 10.86 -11.89
N TYR A 125 9.18 10.60 -10.82
CA TYR A 125 9.10 11.44 -9.63
C TYR A 125 9.13 10.58 -8.35
N PRO A 126 10.26 9.88 -8.07
CA PRO A 126 10.38 9.11 -6.84
C PRO A 126 10.28 10.05 -5.64
N VAL A 127 9.55 9.63 -4.60
CA VAL A 127 9.37 10.40 -3.36
C VAL A 127 9.83 9.54 -2.19
N ALA A 128 10.76 10.06 -1.40
CA ALA A 128 11.18 9.40 -0.18
C ALA A 128 10.09 9.51 0.90
N PRO A 129 9.88 8.47 1.71
CA PRO A 129 8.99 8.56 2.87
C PRO A 129 9.56 9.49 3.94
N PRO A 130 8.73 9.98 4.87
CA PRO A 130 9.15 10.85 5.96
C PRO A 130 10.40 10.35 6.71
N TRP A 131 10.46 9.06 7.07
CA TRP A 131 11.57 8.50 7.84
C TRP A 131 12.93 8.45 7.08
N ILE A 132 12.93 8.56 5.73
CA ILE A 132 14.17 8.70 4.92
C ILE A 132 14.52 10.16 4.71
N SER A 133 13.51 11.03 4.57
CA SER A 133 13.72 12.43 4.15
C SER A 133 13.93 13.40 5.28
N ASP A 134 13.62 13.03 6.53
CA ASP A 134 13.68 13.90 7.70
C ASP A 134 14.10 13.11 8.95
N ASP A 135 15.30 13.43 9.48
CA ASP A 135 15.90 12.77 10.64
C ASP A 135 15.08 12.89 11.94
N ARG A 136 14.04 13.71 11.96
CA ARG A 136 13.11 13.81 13.09
C ARG A 136 12.22 12.59 13.22
N PHE A 137 11.98 11.88 12.12
CA PHE A 137 11.14 10.69 12.12
C PHE A 137 11.92 9.44 12.54
N THR A 138 11.24 8.58 13.27
CA THR A 138 11.74 7.26 13.63
C THR A 138 11.30 6.22 12.59
N ASP A 139 12.22 5.37 12.15
CA ASP A 139 11.88 4.18 11.39
C ASP A 139 11.29 3.09 12.30
N THR A 140 9.97 3.12 12.46
CA THR A 140 9.25 2.24 13.36
C THR A 140 9.26 0.77 12.94
N VAL A 141 9.48 0.49 11.65
CA VAL A 141 9.58 -0.88 11.12
C VAL A 141 10.92 -1.50 11.53
N SER A 142 12.00 -0.72 11.45
CA SER A 142 13.34 -1.11 11.91
C SER A 142 13.36 -1.33 13.42
N GLU A 143 12.83 -0.39 14.19
CA GLU A 143 12.73 -0.53 15.66
C GLU A 143 11.95 -1.77 16.09
N ALA A 144 10.90 -2.14 15.36
CA ALA A 144 10.13 -3.35 15.62
C ALA A 144 10.80 -4.64 15.11
N SER A 145 11.99 -4.56 14.49
CA SER A 145 12.71 -5.69 13.86
C SER A 145 11.87 -6.42 12.80
N LEU A 146 11.07 -5.67 12.05
CA LEU A 146 10.17 -6.19 11.03
C LEU A 146 10.67 -5.98 9.59
N GLU A 147 11.89 -5.45 9.39
CA GLU A 147 12.43 -5.11 8.05
C GLU A 147 12.44 -6.32 7.11
N ALA A 148 12.83 -7.48 7.59
CA ALA A 148 12.88 -8.69 6.78
C ALA A 148 11.53 -9.06 6.15
N PHE A 149 10.43 -8.65 6.79
CA PHE A 149 9.06 -8.89 6.33
C PHE A 149 8.50 -7.71 5.52
N ALA A 150 8.70 -6.49 6.02
CA ALA A 150 8.17 -5.28 5.40
C ALA A 150 8.99 -4.83 4.18
N ARG A 151 10.32 -4.99 4.26
CA ARG A 151 11.28 -4.49 3.27
C ARG A 151 12.29 -5.57 2.90
N PRO A 152 11.85 -6.73 2.34
CA PRO A 152 12.77 -7.78 1.96
C PRO A 152 13.80 -7.23 0.97
N ALA A 153 15.08 -7.49 1.28
CA ALA A 153 16.20 -6.97 0.52
C ALA A 153 16.07 -7.30 -0.99
N GLY A 154 16.27 -6.32 -1.83
CA GLY A 154 16.19 -6.48 -3.29
C GLY A 154 14.78 -6.47 -3.87
N ILE A 155 13.72 -6.41 -3.06
CA ILE A 155 12.33 -6.42 -3.53
C ILE A 155 11.64 -5.07 -3.33
N MET A 156 11.72 -4.47 -2.12
CA MET A 156 10.97 -3.25 -1.84
C MET A 156 11.59 -2.00 -2.49
N ASN A 157 10.73 -1.13 -3.00
CA ASN A 157 11.08 0.22 -3.45
C ASN A 157 10.80 1.21 -2.32
N GLU A 158 11.84 1.56 -1.57
CA GLU A 158 11.75 2.49 -0.45
C GLU A 158 11.53 3.95 -0.89
N LEU A 159 11.78 4.26 -2.17
CA LEU A 159 11.62 5.59 -2.75
C LEU A 159 10.25 5.79 -3.42
N GLY A 160 9.32 4.90 -3.18
CA GLY A 160 7.96 4.94 -3.72
C GLY A 160 6.92 5.32 -2.67
N ALA A 161 7.12 6.42 -1.93
CA ALA A 161 6.16 6.83 -0.92
C ALA A 161 4.85 7.33 -1.54
N ILE A 162 4.88 7.97 -2.70
CA ILE A 162 3.69 8.50 -3.40
C ILE A 162 3.65 7.93 -4.83
N PRO A 163 2.50 7.39 -5.29
CA PRO A 163 1.26 7.17 -4.56
C PRO A 163 1.32 5.93 -3.65
N SER A 164 0.58 5.95 -2.54
CA SER A 164 0.48 4.81 -1.62
C SER A 164 -0.35 3.68 -2.21
N PHE A 165 0.26 2.54 -2.47
CA PHE A 165 -0.49 1.32 -2.79
C PHE A 165 -1.15 0.70 -1.56
N HIS A 166 -0.65 0.96 -0.35
CA HIS A 166 -1.29 0.53 0.89
C HIS A 166 -2.71 1.11 1.01
N CYS A 167 -2.87 2.41 0.83
CA CYS A 167 -4.18 3.04 0.84
C CYS A 167 -4.94 2.85 -0.47
N GLY A 168 -4.31 3.12 -1.61
CA GLY A 168 -4.98 3.11 -2.90
C GLY A 168 -5.56 1.74 -3.27
N TRP A 169 -4.77 0.68 -3.22
CA TRP A 169 -5.23 -0.66 -3.60
C TRP A 169 -6.19 -1.27 -2.59
N LEU A 170 -6.00 -1.03 -1.29
CA LEU A 170 -6.99 -1.44 -0.29
C LEU A 170 -8.31 -0.69 -0.44
N THR A 171 -8.29 0.61 -0.80
CA THR A 171 -9.50 1.36 -1.09
C THR A 171 -10.28 0.75 -2.26
N VAL A 172 -9.60 0.47 -3.37
CA VAL A 172 -10.24 -0.18 -4.53
C VAL A 172 -10.80 -1.55 -4.15
N ALA A 173 -10.04 -2.37 -3.41
CA ALA A 173 -10.51 -3.66 -2.93
C ALA A 173 -11.72 -3.53 -2.00
N ALA A 174 -11.70 -2.58 -1.06
CA ALA A 174 -12.81 -2.30 -0.15
C ALA A 174 -14.07 -1.88 -0.89
N VAL A 175 -13.97 -1.01 -1.91
CA VAL A 175 -15.10 -0.61 -2.77
C VAL A 175 -15.68 -1.80 -3.52
N MET A 176 -14.82 -2.69 -4.05
CA MET A 176 -15.28 -3.88 -4.76
C MET A 176 -15.94 -4.90 -3.83
N VAL A 177 -15.38 -5.12 -2.63
CA VAL A 177 -16.00 -5.96 -1.60
C VAL A 177 -17.34 -5.37 -1.15
N TRP A 178 -17.38 -4.06 -0.92
CA TRP A 178 -18.62 -3.34 -0.56
C TRP A 178 -19.71 -3.53 -1.61
N SER A 179 -19.39 -3.39 -2.88
CA SER A 179 -20.35 -3.54 -3.98
C SER A 179 -20.87 -4.99 -4.12
N ALA A 180 -20.03 -5.96 -3.79
CA ALA A 180 -20.33 -7.38 -3.91
C ALA A 180 -21.09 -7.96 -2.71
N THR A 181 -21.01 -7.33 -1.52
CA THR A 181 -21.64 -7.82 -0.30
C THR A 181 -22.94 -7.08 0.04
N ARG A 182 -23.89 -7.79 0.64
CA ARG A 182 -25.07 -7.18 1.28
C ARG A 182 -24.95 -7.08 2.81
N SER A 183 -23.86 -7.62 3.39
CA SER A 183 -23.65 -7.59 4.82
C SER A 183 -23.20 -6.20 5.28
N SER A 184 -24.00 -5.54 6.11
CA SER A 184 -23.64 -4.26 6.72
C SER A 184 -22.39 -4.36 7.59
N PHE A 185 -22.19 -5.50 8.26
CA PHE A 185 -20.99 -5.77 9.05
C PHE A 185 -19.72 -5.72 8.16
N VAL A 186 -19.72 -6.42 7.02
CA VAL A 186 -18.58 -6.41 6.09
C VAL A 186 -18.32 -5.01 5.54
N ARG A 187 -19.38 -4.25 5.24
CA ARG A 187 -19.26 -2.86 4.78
C ARG A 187 -18.60 -1.95 5.82
N VAL A 188 -19.05 -2.05 7.08
CA VAL A 188 -18.44 -1.32 8.19
C VAL A 188 -16.97 -1.72 8.35
N LEU A 189 -16.67 -3.02 8.27
CA LEU A 189 -15.30 -3.52 8.35
C LEU A 189 -14.41 -2.94 7.24
N CYS A 190 -14.91 -2.81 6.00
CA CYS A 190 -14.18 -2.16 4.91
C CYS A 190 -13.79 -0.72 5.25
N VAL A 191 -14.73 0.07 5.79
CA VAL A 191 -14.45 1.48 6.17
C VAL A 191 -13.46 1.57 7.33
N VAL A 192 -13.72 0.79 8.40
CA VAL A 192 -12.85 0.79 9.59
C VAL A 192 -11.44 0.36 9.23
N TYR A 193 -11.31 -0.69 8.41
CA TYR A 193 -10.01 -1.19 8.01
C TYR A 193 -9.23 -0.19 7.16
N GLN A 194 -9.91 0.51 6.24
CA GLN A 194 -9.30 1.57 5.45
C GLN A 194 -8.81 2.74 6.32
N ALA A 195 -9.62 3.15 7.30
CA ALA A 195 -9.23 4.18 8.25
C ALA A 195 -8.02 3.74 9.10
N LEU A 196 -8.01 2.48 9.57
CA LEU A 196 -6.87 1.90 10.30
C LEU A 196 -5.59 1.89 9.47
N MET A 197 -5.67 1.52 8.19
CA MET A 197 -4.50 1.52 7.30
C MET A 197 -4.00 2.94 7.06
N PHE A 198 -4.89 3.91 6.83
CA PHE A 198 -4.50 5.30 6.68
C PHE A 198 -3.77 5.82 7.94
N VAL A 199 -4.31 5.56 9.12
CA VAL A 199 -3.65 5.91 10.39
C VAL A 199 -2.29 5.20 10.50
N ALA A 200 -2.22 3.92 10.13
CA ALA A 200 -0.99 3.15 10.23
C ALA A 200 0.14 3.70 9.35
N ILE A 201 -0.14 4.06 8.10
CA ILE A 201 0.89 4.58 7.18
C ILE A 201 1.44 5.94 7.64
N VAL A 202 0.59 6.80 8.25
CA VAL A 202 0.98 8.12 8.78
C VAL A 202 1.75 7.96 10.10
N VAL A 203 1.21 7.21 11.06
CA VAL A 203 1.85 6.99 12.38
C VAL A 203 3.23 6.37 12.24
N THR A 204 3.42 5.48 11.26
CA THR A 204 4.71 4.83 11.02
C THR A 204 5.71 5.68 10.24
N GLY A 205 5.31 6.86 9.72
CA GLY A 205 6.17 7.72 8.92
C GLY A 205 6.55 7.12 7.56
N ASN A 206 5.79 6.14 7.07
CA ASN A 206 6.08 5.51 5.77
C ASN A 206 5.41 6.22 4.60
N HIS A 207 4.43 7.07 4.84
CA HIS A 207 3.72 7.85 3.83
C HIS A 207 3.38 9.26 4.34
N TRP A 208 3.16 10.17 3.41
CA TRP A 208 2.71 11.53 3.65
C TRP A 208 1.19 11.58 3.85
N ILE A 209 0.66 12.60 4.55
CA ILE A 209 -0.80 12.73 4.78
C ILE A 209 -1.55 12.98 3.48
N ILE A 210 -0.94 13.71 2.57
CA ILE A 210 -1.54 14.07 1.27
C ILE A 210 -1.65 12.88 0.30
N ASP A 211 -1.03 11.75 0.62
CA ASP A 211 -0.90 10.57 -0.26
C ASP A 211 -2.20 9.67 -0.32
#